data_7d5b81b521a77e6abfd15bf50e632768
#
_entry.id   7d5b81b521a77e6abfd15bf50e632768
#
_cell.length_a   1.000
_cell.length_b   1.000
_cell.length_c   1.000
_cell.angle_alpha   90.00
_cell.angle_beta   90.00
_cell.angle_gamma   90.00
#
_symmetry.space_group_name_H-M   'P 1'
#
loop_
_entity.id
_entity.type
_entity.pdbx_description
1 polymer ?
#
loop_
_entity_poly.entity_id
_entity_poly.type
_entity_poly.pdbx_seq_one_letter_code
_entity_poly.pdbx_strand_id
1 'polypeptide(L)'
;MLVWQDCVSGGSAYSSWHTSQKPTLFSFTWGRFDDTIPSHHEALSAGEDGYREEWTETCQEMVKLLDGHPSIGFWTLFNEGWGQFDARAATEAVRALDATRPIDATSGWYDQGCGDFLSIHNYFRPLRAGWYGKQRGNRAAIISEFGGLAQMTSGHTSLDHSYGYGDFSTVEDWRAAVKKLLAEVESLQDEGLAGYVYTQVSDVEEEVNGLLTYDRKINKFEGQ
;
A
#
# COMPACT_ATOMS: atom_id res chain seq x y z
N MET A 1 -16.22 -5.44 9.67
CA MET A 1 -14.91 -5.31 8.98
C MET A 1 -14.58 -3.83 8.88
N LEU A 2 -13.36 -3.43 9.20
CA LEU A 2 -12.88 -2.07 8.96
C LEU A 2 -12.35 -1.98 7.53
N VAL A 3 -12.57 -0.84 6.90
CA VAL A 3 -12.10 -0.53 5.55
C VAL A 3 -10.99 0.52 5.66
N TRP A 4 -9.90 0.27 5.00
CA TRP A 4 -8.85 1.23 4.74
C TRP A 4 -9.11 1.75 3.32
N GLN A 5 -9.52 3.00 3.21
CA GLN A 5 -10.01 3.55 1.94
C GLN A 5 -8.91 4.34 1.25
N ASP A 6 -8.50 3.86 0.10
CA ASP A 6 -7.53 4.54 -0.75
C ASP A 6 -8.19 5.58 -1.65
N CYS A 7 -7.51 6.70 -1.84
CA CYS A 7 -7.78 7.60 -2.95
C CYS A 7 -7.29 6.98 -4.26
N VAL A 8 -7.87 7.41 -5.38
CA VAL A 8 -7.49 6.91 -6.70
C VAL A 8 -6.07 7.37 -7.03
N SER A 9 -5.15 6.43 -7.23
CA SER A 9 -3.84 6.71 -7.81
C SER A 9 -3.97 7.00 -9.30
N GLY A 10 -3.10 7.83 -9.87
CA GLY A 10 -3.24 8.19 -11.27
C GLY A 10 -2.16 9.14 -11.77
N GLY A 11 -2.56 10.00 -12.71
CA GLY A 11 -1.67 10.88 -13.44
C GLY A 11 -1.20 10.25 -14.74
N SER A 12 0.03 10.51 -15.14
CA SER A 12 0.64 9.91 -16.33
C SER A 12 1.01 8.45 -16.12
N ALA A 13 1.52 7.80 -17.16
CA ALA A 13 1.93 6.40 -17.10
C ALA A 13 2.87 6.13 -15.92
N TYR A 14 2.65 4.99 -15.26
CA TYR A 14 3.43 4.53 -14.13
C TYR A 14 4.93 4.49 -14.43
N SER A 15 5.70 5.25 -13.66
CA SER A 15 7.15 5.28 -13.78
C SER A 15 7.78 4.16 -12.96
N SER A 16 7.98 2.99 -13.55
CA SER A 16 8.56 1.83 -12.86
C SER A 16 9.88 2.13 -12.13
N TRP A 17 10.68 3.07 -12.62
CA TRP A 17 11.90 3.48 -11.95
C TRP A 17 11.63 4.18 -10.61
N HIS A 18 10.77 5.20 -10.60
CA HIS A 18 10.52 6.00 -9.40
C HIS A 18 9.53 5.33 -8.43
N THR A 19 8.54 4.64 -8.95
CA THR A 19 7.45 4.10 -8.14
C THR A 19 7.66 2.63 -7.73
N SER A 20 8.67 1.93 -8.28
CA SER A 20 8.99 0.56 -7.93
C SER A 20 10.49 0.32 -7.71
N GLN A 21 11.31 0.46 -8.76
CA GLN A 21 12.71 0.03 -8.73
C GLN A 21 13.56 0.84 -7.74
N LYS A 22 13.47 2.17 -7.78
CA LYS A 22 14.24 3.05 -6.92
C LYS A 22 13.93 2.87 -5.43
N PRO A 23 12.66 2.84 -4.98
CA PRO A 23 12.33 2.55 -3.59
C PRO A 23 12.80 1.16 -3.14
N THR A 24 12.65 0.16 -3.99
CA THR A 24 13.07 -1.21 -3.67
C THR A 24 14.58 -1.35 -3.51
N LEU A 25 15.36 -0.73 -4.40
CA LEU A 25 16.82 -0.79 -4.38
C LEU A 25 17.44 0.14 -3.34
N PHE A 26 16.85 1.31 -3.13
CA PHE A 26 17.43 2.41 -2.35
C PHE A 26 16.49 2.89 -1.25
N SER A 27 16.10 2.01 -0.33
CA SER A 27 15.18 2.35 0.78
C SER A 27 15.56 3.60 1.58
N PHE A 28 16.84 3.96 1.61
CA PHE A 28 17.31 5.17 2.29
C PHE A 28 16.87 6.47 1.61
N THR A 29 16.33 6.42 0.40
CA THR A 29 15.84 7.59 -0.34
C THR A 29 14.38 7.90 -0.08
N TRP A 30 13.64 7.02 0.61
CA TRP A 30 12.19 7.14 0.76
C TRP A 30 11.73 8.46 1.42
N GLY A 31 12.45 8.98 2.40
CA GLY A 31 12.12 10.22 3.07
C GLY A 31 12.87 11.45 2.54
N ARG A 32 13.49 11.37 1.34
CA ARG A 32 14.31 12.46 0.79
C ARG A 32 13.81 13.01 -0.55
N PHE A 33 12.71 12.48 -1.03
CA PHE A 33 12.10 12.94 -2.28
C PHE A 33 10.99 13.94 -1.93
N ASP A 34 11.32 15.23 -1.95
CA ASP A 34 10.40 16.30 -1.63
C ASP A 34 9.33 16.44 -2.73
N ASP A 35 8.10 16.12 -2.43
CA ASP A 35 6.97 16.12 -3.36
C ASP A 35 6.33 17.50 -3.55
N THR A 36 6.87 18.55 -2.92
CA THR A 36 6.47 19.94 -3.16
C THR A 36 7.24 20.56 -4.35
N ILE A 37 8.29 19.90 -4.82
CA ILE A 37 9.14 20.42 -5.90
C ILE A 37 8.51 20.08 -7.26
N PRO A 38 8.16 21.09 -8.10
CA PRO A 38 7.47 20.84 -9.38
C PRO A 38 8.16 19.87 -10.32
N SER A 39 9.50 19.86 -10.37
CA SER A 39 10.25 18.89 -11.19
C SER A 39 10.16 17.46 -10.68
N HIS A 40 9.74 17.23 -9.45
CA HIS A 40 9.51 15.90 -8.89
C HIS A 40 8.11 15.36 -9.22
N HIS A 41 7.15 16.24 -9.51
CA HIS A 41 5.80 15.82 -9.88
C HIS A 41 5.80 14.95 -11.15
N GLU A 42 6.60 15.31 -12.17
CA GLU A 42 6.74 14.49 -13.37
C GLU A 42 7.34 13.11 -13.07
N ALA A 43 8.33 13.04 -12.19
CA ALA A 43 8.97 11.79 -11.77
C ALA A 43 7.99 10.85 -11.02
N LEU A 44 7.02 11.42 -10.31
CA LEU A 44 5.97 10.72 -9.59
C LEU A 44 4.65 10.60 -10.39
N SER A 45 4.69 10.84 -11.70
CA SER A 45 3.52 10.77 -12.59
C SER A 45 2.41 11.79 -12.31
N ALA A 46 2.73 12.86 -11.58
CA ALA A 46 1.82 13.97 -11.23
C ALA A 46 2.09 15.25 -12.03
N GLY A 47 2.86 15.16 -13.12
CA GLY A 47 3.31 16.33 -13.91
C GLY A 47 2.27 16.86 -14.91
N GLU A 48 1.26 16.08 -15.27
CA GLU A 48 0.27 16.49 -16.25
C GLU A 48 -0.60 17.65 -15.78
N ASP A 49 -0.90 18.57 -16.72
CA ASP A 49 -1.76 19.71 -16.45
C ASP A 49 -3.18 19.26 -16.05
N GLY A 50 -3.71 19.84 -15.00
CA GLY A 50 -5.04 19.55 -14.49
C GLY A 50 -5.13 18.30 -13.60
N TYR A 51 -4.18 17.35 -13.66
CA TYR A 51 -4.23 16.13 -12.84
C TYR A 51 -4.31 16.44 -11.34
N ARG A 52 -3.47 17.32 -10.83
CA ARG A 52 -3.42 17.64 -9.41
C ARG A 52 -4.69 18.31 -8.90
N GLU A 53 -5.32 19.12 -9.73
CA GLU A 53 -6.60 19.76 -9.43
C GLU A 53 -7.71 18.70 -9.38
N GLU A 54 -7.82 17.88 -10.44
CA GLU A 54 -8.80 16.78 -10.53
C GLU A 54 -8.65 15.77 -9.39
N TRP A 55 -7.41 15.39 -9.07
CA TRP A 55 -7.14 14.47 -7.95
C TRP A 55 -7.61 15.08 -6.62
N THR A 56 -7.31 16.36 -6.39
CA THR A 56 -7.68 17.04 -5.16
C THR A 56 -9.21 17.12 -5.00
N GLU A 57 -9.92 17.48 -6.06
CA GLU A 57 -11.38 17.53 -6.08
C GLU A 57 -11.98 16.13 -5.85
N THR A 58 -11.51 15.13 -6.58
CA THR A 58 -11.98 13.73 -6.47
C THR A 58 -11.74 13.17 -5.06
N CYS A 59 -10.56 13.40 -4.47
CA CYS A 59 -10.25 12.99 -3.12
C CYS A 59 -11.20 13.62 -2.08
N GLN A 60 -11.43 14.92 -2.19
CA GLN A 60 -12.35 15.63 -1.28
C GLN A 60 -13.79 15.17 -1.44
N GLU A 61 -14.24 14.93 -2.67
CA GLU A 61 -15.58 14.41 -2.94
C GLU A 61 -15.77 12.99 -2.41
N MET A 62 -14.75 12.13 -2.57
CA MET A 62 -14.75 10.78 -2.02
C MET A 62 -14.90 10.83 -0.49
N VAL A 63 -14.12 11.66 0.21
CA VAL A 63 -14.21 11.79 1.67
C VAL A 63 -15.61 12.26 2.07
N LYS A 64 -16.16 13.29 1.44
CA LYS A 64 -17.53 13.80 1.72
C LYS A 64 -18.60 12.76 1.45
N LEU A 65 -18.43 11.94 0.40
CA LEU A 65 -19.40 10.90 0.04
C LEU A 65 -19.39 9.75 1.05
N LEU A 66 -18.21 9.40 1.56
CA LEU A 66 -18.00 8.20 2.34
C LEU A 66 -17.87 8.43 3.85
N ASP A 67 -17.81 9.68 4.33
CA ASP A 67 -17.58 10.01 5.74
C ASP A 67 -18.67 9.45 6.67
N GLY A 68 -19.92 9.30 6.18
CA GLY A 68 -21.03 8.70 6.89
C GLY A 68 -20.94 7.17 7.09
N HIS A 69 -19.94 6.48 6.52
CA HIS A 69 -19.79 5.04 6.65
C HIS A 69 -18.90 4.66 7.84
N PRO A 70 -19.44 4.10 8.94
CA PRO A 70 -18.66 3.80 10.14
C PRO A 70 -17.66 2.65 9.96
N SER A 71 -17.75 1.90 8.87
CA SER A 71 -16.78 0.85 8.53
C SER A 71 -15.46 1.41 8.00
N ILE A 72 -15.45 2.63 7.46
CA ILE A 72 -14.20 3.27 7.02
C ILE A 72 -13.45 3.73 8.27
N GLY A 73 -12.29 3.13 8.48
CA GLY A 73 -11.42 3.42 9.62
C GLY A 73 -10.28 4.38 9.30
N PHE A 74 -9.87 4.44 8.03
CA PHE A 74 -8.65 5.13 7.60
C PHE A 74 -8.82 5.70 6.20
N TRP A 75 -8.09 6.79 5.90
CA TRP A 75 -7.91 7.36 4.57
C TRP A 75 -6.46 7.16 4.11
N THR A 76 -6.23 6.61 2.93
CA THR A 76 -4.92 6.57 2.27
C THR A 76 -4.93 7.53 1.10
N LEU A 77 -3.97 8.46 1.04
CA LEU A 77 -3.97 9.51 0.03
C LEU A 77 -3.19 9.12 -1.22
N PHE A 78 -1.93 8.70 -1.04
CA PHE A 78 -1.08 8.28 -2.14
C PHE A 78 -0.52 6.88 -1.90
N ASN A 79 -0.49 6.08 -2.96
CA ASN A 79 0.06 4.73 -2.95
C ASN A 79 1.30 4.67 -3.83
N GLU A 80 2.41 4.15 -3.27
CA GLU A 80 3.69 3.88 -3.95
C GLU A 80 4.27 5.05 -4.75
N GLY A 81 3.95 6.29 -4.35
CA GLY A 81 4.41 7.50 -5.03
C GLY A 81 3.75 7.76 -6.37
N TRP A 82 2.83 6.90 -6.83
CA TRP A 82 2.17 7.09 -8.11
C TRP A 82 1.15 8.20 -8.07
N GLY A 83 1.42 9.26 -8.82
CA GLY A 83 0.62 10.49 -8.80
C GLY A 83 0.80 11.33 -7.54
N GLN A 84 1.85 11.10 -6.75
CA GLN A 84 2.08 11.82 -5.49
C GLN A 84 2.56 13.25 -5.75
N PHE A 85 1.97 14.19 -5.02
CA PHE A 85 2.34 15.61 -4.96
C PHE A 85 1.83 16.23 -3.67
N ASP A 86 2.54 17.21 -3.12
CA ASP A 86 2.13 18.03 -1.98
C ASP A 86 1.36 17.26 -0.87
N ALA A 87 1.85 16.06 -0.50
CA ALA A 87 1.15 15.16 0.41
C ALA A 87 0.77 15.80 1.76
N ARG A 88 1.57 16.75 2.22
CA ARG A 88 1.24 17.52 3.42
C ARG A 88 0.00 18.37 3.25
N ALA A 89 -0.10 19.12 2.15
CA ALA A 89 -1.27 19.96 1.86
C ALA A 89 -2.52 19.08 1.63
N ALA A 90 -2.37 17.95 0.94
CA ALA A 90 -3.45 16.98 0.76
C ALA A 90 -3.94 16.42 2.11
N THR A 91 -3.01 16.08 3.02
CA THR A 91 -3.34 15.62 4.38
C THR A 91 -4.14 16.68 5.16
N GLU A 92 -3.73 17.92 5.09
CA GLU A 92 -4.40 19.04 5.77
C GLU A 92 -5.81 19.28 5.19
N ALA A 93 -5.98 19.17 3.88
CA ALA A 93 -7.27 19.30 3.21
C ALA A 93 -8.25 18.19 3.64
N VAL A 94 -7.80 16.94 3.67
CA VAL A 94 -8.63 15.81 4.14
C VAL A 94 -8.92 15.93 5.63
N ARG A 95 -7.96 16.33 6.45
CA ARG A 95 -8.15 16.56 7.89
C ARG A 95 -9.18 17.66 8.19
N ALA A 96 -9.29 18.65 7.33
CA ALA A 96 -10.31 19.70 7.45
C ALA A 96 -11.72 19.19 7.16
N LEU A 97 -11.87 18.14 6.37
CA LEU A 97 -13.14 17.48 6.07
C LEU A 97 -13.49 16.41 7.10
N ASP A 98 -12.53 15.61 7.52
CA ASP A 98 -12.67 14.56 8.51
C ASP A 98 -11.51 14.59 9.52
N ALA A 99 -11.78 15.15 10.69
CA ALA A 99 -10.82 15.23 11.79
C ALA A 99 -10.78 13.95 12.65
N THR A 100 -11.62 12.97 12.35
CA THR A 100 -11.85 11.81 13.23
C THR A 100 -11.06 10.58 12.82
N ARG A 101 -10.85 10.37 11.52
CA ARG A 101 -10.15 9.19 11.01
C ARG A 101 -8.66 9.45 10.80
N PRO A 102 -7.80 8.48 11.15
CA PRO A 102 -6.38 8.53 10.81
C PRO A 102 -6.14 8.56 9.29
N ILE A 103 -5.04 9.21 8.90
CA ILE A 103 -4.65 9.40 7.50
C ILE A 103 -3.27 8.76 7.28
N ASP A 104 -3.22 7.82 6.32
CA ASP A 104 -1.98 7.36 5.69
C ASP A 104 -1.68 8.26 4.48
N ALA A 105 -0.78 9.20 4.67
CA ALA A 105 -0.51 10.23 3.67
C ALA A 105 0.22 9.69 2.44
N THR A 106 1.14 8.72 2.64
CA THR A 106 2.01 8.17 1.60
C THR A 106 2.29 6.71 1.90
N SER A 107 1.42 5.83 1.39
CA SER A 107 1.55 4.40 1.59
C SER A 107 2.73 3.85 0.78
N GLY A 108 3.66 3.21 1.46
CA GLY A 108 4.79 2.51 0.87
C GLY A 108 6.04 3.34 0.63
N TRP A 109 5.95 4.42 -0.13
CA TRP A 109 7.11 5.19 -0.60
C TRP A 109 7.04 6.69 -0.26
N TYR A 110 8.18 7.36 -0.36
CA TYR A 110 8.31 8.83 -0.37
C TYR A 110 7.60 9.56 0.78
N ASP A 111 7.78 9.04 1.98
CA ASP A 111 7.26 9.66 3.22
C ASP A 111 7.64 11.14 3.34
N GLN A 112 6.65 12.00 3.54
CA GLN A 112 6.80 13.45 3.72
C GLN A 112 6.72 13.89 5.19
N GLY A 113 6.74 12.94 6.12
CA GLY A 113 6.65 13.23 7.56
C GLY A 113 5.31 13.83 7.98
N CYS A 114 4.24 13.56 7.26
CA CYS A 114 2.87 13.98 7.54
C CYS A 114 1.94 12.77 7.70
N GLY A 115 0.66 13.01 7.99
CA GLY A 115 -0.28 11.95 8.33
C GLY A 115 -0.05 11.35 9.72
N ASP A 116 -0.75 10.26 10.00
CA ASP A 116 -0.75 9.60 11.32
C ASP A 116 0.13 8.35 11.32
N PHE A 117 0.54 7.88 10.15
CA PHE A 117 1.34 6.67 9.99
C PHE A 117 2.70 6.94 9.35
N LEU A 118 3.70 6.16 9.74
CA LEU A 118 4.82 5.81 8.90
C LEU A 118 4.48 4.46 8.27
N SER A 119 4.15 4.49 7.00
CA SER A 119 3.58 3.40 6.23
C SER A 119 4.62 2.85 5.24
N ILE A 120 4.75 1.53 5.17
CA ILE A 120 5.81 0.88 4.39
C ILE A 120 5.26 -0.32 3.65
N HIS A 121 5.70 -0.50 2.40
CA HIS A 121 5.55 -1.73 1.64
C HIS A 121 6.83 -2.57 1.72
N ASN A 122 6.71 -3.86 1.98
CA ASN A 122 7.86 -4.74 2.12
C ASN A 122 7.63 -6.13 1.54
N TYR A 123 7.94 -6.30 0.28
CA TYR A 123 7.80 -7.58 -0.42
C TYR A 123 9.11 -8.37 -0.54
N PHE A 124 10.28 -7.71 -0.46
CA PHE A 124 11.57 -8.29 -0.84
C PHE A 124 12.57 -8.47 0.29
N ARG A 125 12.29 -7.94 1.47
CA ARG A 125 13.24 -7.87 2.57
C ARG A 125 12.70 -8.56 3.80
N PRO A 126 13.57 -9.05 4.70
CA PRO A 126 13.12 -9.50 6.00
C PRO A 126 12.29 -8.41 6.68
N LEU A 127 11.16 -8.78 7.23
CA LEU A 127 10.31 -7.88 7.98
C LEU A 127 11.04 -7.43 9.26
N ARG A 128 11.13 -6.14 9.52
CA ARG A 128 11.81 -5.58 10.71
C ARG A 128 11.16 -4.26 11.11
N ALA A 129 10.74 -4.14 12.35
CA ALA A 129 10.18 -2.88 12.87
C ALA A 129 11.25 -1.80 13.14
N GLY A 130 12.45 -2.19 13.54
CA GLY A 130 13.52 -1.27 13.93
C GLY A 130 14.06 -0.34 12.83
N TRP A 131 13.73 -0.59 11.56
CA TRP A 131 14.14 0.30 10.45
C TRP A 131 13.42 1.66 10.48
N TYR A 132 12.33 1.77 11.17
CA TYR A 132 11.38 2.89 11.10
C TYR A 132 11.53 3.89 12.25
N GLY A 133 12.29 3.54 13.28
CA GLY A 133 12.31 4.27 14.55
C GLY A 133 12.72 5.74 14.47
N LYS A 134 13.60 6.12 13.52
CA LYS A 134 14.08 7.52 13.38
C LYS A 134 13.20 8.41 12.51
N GLN A 135 12.44 7.83 11.58
CA GLN A 135 11.58 8.59 10.66
C GLN A 135 10.14 8.72 11.20
N ARG A 136 9.78 7.85 12.12
CA ARG A 136 8.42 7.73 12.65
C ARG A 136 7.94 9.00 13.37
N GLY A 137 8.80 9.66 14.16
CA GLY A 137 8.34 10.70 15.06
C GLY A 137 7.30 10.15 16.04
N ASN A 138 6.15 10.83 16.14
CA ASN A 138 5.00 10.39 16.96
C ASN A 138 3.97 9.56 16.19
N ARG A 139 4.24 9.24 14.91
CA ARG A 139 3.34 8.46 14.07
C ARG A 139 3.38 6.97 14.39
N ALA A 140 2.30 6.25 14.13
CA ALA A 140 2.28 4.80 14.23
C ALA A 140 3.07 4.18 13.07
N ALA A 141 3.92 3.19 13.35
CA ALA A 141 4.61 2.45 12.29
C ALA A 141 3.73 1.29 11.83
N ILE A 142 3.49 1.19 10.53
CA ILE A 142 2.71 0.12 9.91
C ILE A 142 3.43 -0.45 8.70
N ILE A 143 3.16 -1.72 8.41
CA ILE A 143 3.49 -2.34 7.13
C ILE A 143 2.17 -2.43 6.35
N SER A 144 1.92 -1.43 5.50
CA SER A 144 0.65 -1.30 4.77
C SER A 144 0.50 -2.28 3.63
N GLU A 145 1.61 -2.86 3.15
CA GLU A 145 1.58 -3.99 2.23
C GLU A 145 2.78 -4.91 2.44
N PHE A 146 2.52 -6.22 2.46
CA PHE A 146 3.54 -7.27 2.44
C PHE A 146 2.93 -8.60 1.97
N GLY A 147 3.77 -9.54 1.65
CA GLY A 147 3.33 -10.86 1.18
C GLY A 147 3.53 -11.02 -0.31
N GLY A 148 2.47 -10.92 -1.09
CA GLY A 148 2.54 -11.02 -2.54
C GLY A 148 3.05 -12.38 -3.05
N LEU A 149 2.99 -13.44 -2.22
CA LEU A 149 3.45 -14.78 -2.58
C LEU A 149 2.47 -15.43 -3.55
N ALA A 150 2.92 -15.74 -4.76
CA ALA A 150 2.08 -16.23 -5.84
C ALA A 150 1.90 -17.76 -5.80
N GLN A 151 0.67 -18.20 -6.01
CA GLN A 151 0.34 -19.60 -6.25
C GLN A 151 -0.85 -19.70 -7.21
N MET A 152 -0.60 -20.21 -8.41
CA MET A 152 -1.61 -20.39 -9.44
C MET A 152 -2.40 -21.65 -9.18
N THR A 153 -3.72 -21.51 -9.01
CA THR A 153 -4.64 -22.64 -8.83
C THR A 153 -5.33 -22.95 -10.16
N SER A 154 -5.03 -24.10 -10.75
CA SER A 154 -5.54 -24.50 -12.07
C SER A 154 -7.07 -24.45 -12.15
N GLY A 155 -7.59 -23.82 -13.21
CA GLY A 155 -9.03 -23.68 -13.45
C GLY A 155 -9.71 -22.56 -12.64
N HIS A 156 -8.95 -21.81 -11.82
CA HIS A 156 -9.47 -20.76 -10.95
C HIS A 156 -8.70 -19.43 -11.09
N THR A 157 -7.97 -19.26 -12.18
CA THR A 157 -7.23 -18.05 -12.55
C THR A 157 -7.90 -17.34 -13.72
N SER A 158 -7.68 -16.03 -13.86
CA SER A 158 -8.17 -15.25 -14.99
C SER A 158 -7.26 -15.32 -16.21
N LEU A 159 -5.96 -15.54 -15.99
CA LEU A 159 -4.90 -15.56 -17.01
C LEU A 159 -4.07 -16.84 -16.88
N ASP A 160 -3.24 -17.11 -17.89
CA ASP A 160 -2.34 -18.27 -17.97
C ASP A 160 -0.91 -17.98 -17.49
N HIS A 161 -0.67 -16.77 -17.01
CA HIS A 161 0.60 -16.34 -16.42
C HIS A 161 0.33 -15.68 -15.06
N SER A 162 1.38 -15.58 -14.25
CA SER A 162 1.32 -15.03 -12.90
C SER A 162 2.35 -13.94 -12.70
N TYR A 163 2.00 -13.01 -11.80
CA TYR A 163 2.91 -12.05 -11.20
C TYR A 163 2.90 -12.21 -9.68
N GLY A 164 4.08 -12.07 -9.04
CA GLY A 164 4.22 -12.12 -7.59
C GLY A 164 5.68 -12.05 -7.15
N TYR A 165 5.89 -12.00 -5.83
CA TYR A 165 7.20 -11.86 -5.21
C TYR A 165 7.82 -13.19 -4.75
N GLY A 166 7.21 -14.30 -5.12
CA GLY A 166 7.68 -15.66 -4.90
C GLY A 166 6.65 -16.63 -5.44
N ASP A 167 7.07 -17.55 -6.31
CA ASP A 167 6.19 -18.52 -6.95
C ASP A 167 6.25 -19.87 -6.25
N PHE A 168 5.08 -20.43 -5.97
CA PHE A 168 4.94 -21.75 -5.35
C PHE A 168 4.16 -22.68 -6.29
N SER A 169 4.72 -23.87 -6.52
CA SER A 169 4.10 -24.88 -7.37
C SER A 169 2.99 -25.66 -6.67
N THR A 170 2.99 -25.69 -5.34
CA THR A 170 1.94 -26.34 -4.55
C THR A 170 1.28 -25.36 -3.58
N VAL A 171 0.00 -25.56 -3.31
CA VAL A 171 -0.73 -24.75 -2.35
C VAL A 171 -0.25 -25.01 -0.90
N GLU A 172 0.25 -26.21 -0.63
CA GLU A 172 0.80 -26.58 0.68
C GLU A 172 2.05 -25.79 1.02
N ASP A 173 3.00 -25.70 0.09
CA ASP A 173 4.23 -24.93 0.27
C ASP A 173 3.94 -23.43 0.39
N TRP A 174 3.05 -22.94 -0.46
CA TRP A 174 2.56 -21.57 -0.41
C TRP A 174 1.93 -21.24 0.97
N ARG A 175 1.03 -22.11 1.45
CA ARG A 175 0.36 -21.95 2.74
C ARG A 175 1.37 -21.93 3.91
N ALA A 176 2.36 -22.81 3.86
CA ALA A 176 3.43 -22.85 4.86
C ALA A 176 4.23 -21.54 4.87
N ALA A 177 4.56 -21.01 3.67
CA ALA A 177 5.27 -19.75 3.53
C ALA A 177 4.45 -18.54 4.03
N VAL A 178 3.16 -18.47 3.69
CA VAL A 178 2.24 -17.42 4.16
C VAL A 178 2.12 -17.46 5.70
N LYS A 179 1.91 -18.64 6.29
CA LYS A 179 1.83 -18.78 7.75
C LYS A 179 3.12 -18.35 8.45
N LYS A 180 4.27 -18.70 7.88
CA LYS A 180 5.57 -18.25 8.40
C LYS A 180 5.69 -16.73 8.35
N LEU A 181 5.32 -16.12 7.24
CA LEU A 181 5.38 -14.67 7.05
C LEU A 181 4.43 -13.93 8.00
N LEU A 182 3.24 -14.44 8.21
CA LEU A 182 2.29 -13.89 9.19
C LEU A 182 2.83 -13.98 10.62
N ALA A 183 3.41 -15.10 11.02
CA ALA A 183 4.04 -15.24 12.33
C ALA A 183 5.23 -14.28 12.51
N GLU A 184 6.01 -14.06 11.45
CA GLU A 184 7.12 -13.09 11.45
C GLU A 184 6.61 -11.65 11.66
N VAL A 185 5.60 -11.21 10.92
CA VAL A 185 5.05 -9.85 11.08
C VAL A 185 4.38 -9.66 12.44
N GLU A 186 3.68 -10.65 12.95
CA GLU A 186 3.05 -10.61 14.27
C GLU A 186 4.09 -10.41 15.37
N SER A 187 5.26 -11.03 15.27
CA SER A 187 6.33 -10.84 16.26
C SER A 187 6.87 -9.41 16.33
N LEU A 188 6.69 -8.61 15.28
CA LEU A 188 7.14 -7.22 15.25
C LEU A 188 6.26 -6.27 16.08
N GLN A 189 5.10 -6.71 16.55
CA GLN A 189 4.26 -5.91 17.46
C GLN A 189 5.02 -5.58 18.75
N ASP A 190 5.78 -6.52 19.28
CA ASP A 190 6.63 -6.31 20.44
C ASP A 190 7.79 -5.32 20.18
N GLU A 191 8.15 -5.12 18.92
CA GLU A 191 9.14 -4.13 18.47
C GLU A 191 8.52 -2.77 18.14
N GLY A 192 7.18 -2.61 18.30
CA GLY A 192 6.45 -1.36 18.12
C GLY A 192 5.78 -1.19 16.76
N LEU A 193 5.59 -2.27 16.00
CA LEU A 193 4.71 -2.27 14.83
C LEU A 193 3.25 -2.12 15.29
N ALA A 194 2.55 -1.12 14.78
CA ALA A 194 1.16 -0.84 15.18
C ALA A 194 0.13 -1.61 14.36
N GLY A 195 0.47 -2.05 13.16
CA GLY A 195 -0.43 -2.80 12.29
C GLY A 195 0.20 -3.23 10.99
N TYR A 196 -0.51 -4.10 10.27
CA TYR A 196 -0.06 -4.60 8.97
C TYR A 196 -1.25 -4.96 8.07
N VAL A 197 -1.03 -4.95 6.76
CA VAL A 197 -1.99 -5.40 5.73
C VAL A 197 -1.30 -6.43 4.84
N TYR A 198 -1.87 -7.63 4.77
CA TYR A 198 -1.39 -8.68 3.86
C TYR A 198 -1.97 -8.50 2.46
N THR A 199 -1.13 -8.57 1.46
CA THR A 199 -1.49 -8.53 0.04
C THR A 199 -1.53 -9.95 -0.52
N GLN A 200 -2.77 -10.49 -0.79
CA GLN A 200 -4.07 -9.83 -0.72
C GLN A 200 -5.21 -10.83 -0.41
N VAL A 201 -6.45 -10.34 -0.36
CA VAL A 201 -7.62 -11.20 -0.03
C VAL A 201 -7.96 -12.18 -1.13
N SER A 202 -7.99 -11.74 -2.39
CA SER A 202 -8.29 -12.59 -3.55
C SER A 202 -7.37 -12.27 -4.70
N ASP A 203 -7.11 -13.26 -5.55
CA ASP A 203 -6.38 -13.07 -6.80
C ASP A 203 -7.05 -11.99 -7.66
N VAL A 204 -6.24 -11.19 -8.34
CA VAL A 204 -6.66 -10.14 -9.27
C VAL A 204 -5.81 -10.22 -10.52
N GLU A 205 -6.44 -10.52 -11.66
CA GLU A 205 -5.77 -10.65 -12.96
C GLU A 205 -4.57 -11.61 -12.90
N GLU A 206 -3.34 -11.15 -13.19
CA GLU A 206 -2.12 -11.94 -13.10
C GLU A 206 -1.55 -12.08 -11.67
N GLU A 207 -2.02 -11.29 -10.73
CA GLU A 207 -1.62 -11.38 -9.34
C GLU A 207 -2.35 -12.53 -8.63
N VAL A 208 -1.72 -13.70 -8.62
CA VAL A 208 -2.27 -14.93 -8.01
C VAL A 208 -1.77 -15.13 -6.56
N ASN A 209 -1.66 -14.04 -5.83
CA ASN A 209 -1.13 -13.97 -4.47
C ASN A 209 -2.24 -13.87 -3.38
N GLY A 210 -3.51 -13.91 -3.79
CA GLY A 210 -4.66 -13.85 -2.90
C GLY A 210 -4.79 -15.06 -1.97
N LEU A 211 -5.45 -14.88 -0.83
CA LEU A 211 -5.89 -15.98 0.04
C LEU A 211 -7.03 -16.79 -0.60
N LEU A 212 -7.80 -16.13 -1.46
CA LEU A 212 -8.86 -16.71 -2.27
C LEU A 212 -8.46 -16.70 -3.74
N THR A 213 -8.96 -17.67 -4.50
CA THR A 213 -8.80 -17.67 -5.96
C THR A 213 -9.56 -16.52 -6.61
N TYR A 214 -9.24 -16.20 -7.89
CA TYR A 214 -9.87 -15.13 -8.66
C TYR A 214 -11.40 -15.20 -8.66
N ASP A 215 -11.97 -16.39 -8.84
CA ASP A 215 -13.42 -16.63 -8.79
C ASP A 215 -13.98 -16.81 -7.35
N ARG A 216 -13.12 -16.69 -6.34
CA ARG A 216 -13.41 -16.80 -4.89
C ARG A 216 -14.01 -18.14 -4.46
N LYS A 217 -13.88 -19.20 -5.28
CA LYS A 217 -14.40 -20.53 -4.96
C LYS A 217 -13.49 -21.35 -4.07
N ILE A 218 -12.19 -21.08 -4.10
CA ILE A 218 -11.21 -21.82 -3.29
C ILE A 218 -10.56 -20.88 -2.30
N ASN A 219 -10.59 -21.27 -1.03
CA ASN A 219 -9.77 -20.66 0.00
C ASN A 219 -8.42 -21.37 0.05
N LYS A 220 -7.40 -20.76 -0.57
CA LYS A 220 -6.05 -21.34 -0.63
C LYS A 220 -5.41 -21.44 0.76
N PHE A 221 -5.77 -20.54 1.67
CA PHE A 221 -5.16 -20.45 3.00
C PHE A 221 -5.69 -21.49 3.98
N GLU A 222 -7.01 -21.70 4.04
CA GLU A 222 -7.63 -22.66 4.95
C GLU A 222 -7.66 -24.09 4.38
N GLY A 223 -7.68 -24.20 3.07
CA GLY A 223 -8.00 -25.46 2.39
C GLY A 223 -9.52 -25.72 2.40
N GLN A 224 -9.98 -26.50 1.46
CA GLN A 224 -11.37 -27.00 1.51
C GLN A 224 -11.53 -28.04 2.60
#